data_4abb25cd2b6be0204561d00fd1cbee2d
#
_entry.id   4abb25cd2b6be0204561d00fd1cbee2d
#
_cell.length_a   1.000
_cell.length_b   1.000
_cell.length_c   1.000
_cell.angle_alpha   90.00
_cell.angle_beta   90.00
_cell.angle_gamma   90.00
#
_symmetry.space_group_name_H-M   'P 1'
#
loop_
_entity.id
_entity.type
_entity.pdbx_description
1 polymer ?
#
loop_
_entity_poly.entity_id
_entity_poly.type
_entity_poly.pdbx_seq_one_letter_code
_entity_poly.pdbx_strand_id
1 'polypeptide(L)'
;NTSTYGNPEITSVNIGVRNKPGILISGHDLKDLEQLLEQTKGTGIDVYTHSEMLAANYCPGLKQYDHFVGNYGNAWWKQNEEFEIFNGPILMTTNCIVPPKASYKDRLYTTGSAGYEGCKHIPGNDGDVKDFSEIIEHAKTCSPPTEIETGQIIGGFAHEQVFALADKVVDAVKSGKIKKFFVMAGCDGRQ
;
A
#
# COMPACT_ATOMS: atom_id res chain seq x y z
N ASN A 1 10.31 -12.26 1.09
CA ASN A 1 8.91 -11.88 0.81
C ASN A 1 8.18 -12.93 -0.05
N THR A 2 8.77 -13.39 -1.19
CA THR A 2 8.11 -14.38 -2.07
C THR A 2 7.85 -15.72 -1.41
N SER A 3 8.75 -16.16 -0.52
CA SER A 3 8.55 -17.39 0.27
C SER A 3 7.42 -17.29 1.30
N THR A 4 7.07 -16.09 1.72
CA THR A 4 6.04 -15.84 2.75
C THR A 4 4.70 -15.48 2.12
N TYR A 5 4.70 -14.54 1.18
CA TYR A 5 3.48 -13.96 0.60
C TYR A 5 3.16 -14.45 -0.82
N GLY A 6 3.99 -15.34 -1.36
CA GLY A 6 3.90 -15.83 -2.73
C GLY A 6 4.60 -14.92 -3.75
N ASN A 7 4.82 -15.46 -4.94
CA ASN A 7 5.34 -14.65 -6.05
C ASN A 7 4.27 -13.66 -6.50
N PRO A 8 4.63 -12.39 -6.71
CA PRO A 8 3.68 -11.41 -7.21
C PRO A 8 3.04 -11.87 -8.53
N GLU A 9 1.74 -11.67 -8.64
CA GLU A 9 0.93 -12.06 -9.80
C GLU A 9 0.40 -10.83 -10.51
N ILE A 10 0.20 -10.95 -11.83
CA ILE A 10 -0.47 -9.91 -12.63
C ILE A 10 -1.86 -9.68 -12.02
N THR A 11 -2.07 -8.49 -11.47
CA THR A 11 -3.27 -8.15 -10.70
C THR A 11 -3.80 -6.79 -11.14
N SER A 12 -5.11 -6.73 -11.29
CA SER A 12 -5.83 -5.46 -11.45
C SER A 12 -6.13 -4.90 -10.06
N VAL A 13 -5.49 -3.80 -9.71
CA VAL A 13 -5.59 -3.16 -8.39
C VAL A 13 -6.53 -1.98 -8.47
N ASN A 14 -7.54 -1.96 -7.61
CA ASN A 14 -8.47 -0.84 -7.51
C ASN A 14 -7.75 0.42 -6.98
N ILE A 15 -8.08 1.58 -7.56
CA ILE A 15 -7.56 2.88 -7.12
C ILE A 15 -8.65 3.85 -6.64
N GLY A 16 -9.90 3.40 -6.63
CA GLY A 16 -11.02 4.10 -6.01
C GLY A 16 -11.21 3.71 -4.54
N VAL A 17 -12.26 4.23 -3.93
CA VAL A 17 -12.60 3.99 -2.53
C VAL A 17 -13.95 3.29 -2.37
N ARG A 18 -14.18 2.72 -1.18
CA ARG A 18 -15.48 2.19 -0.75
C ARG A 18 -16.10 3.14 0.28
N ASN A 19 -17.41 3.04 0.44
CA ASN A 19 -18.14 3.84 1.44
C ASN A 19 -18.08 3.18 2.83
N LYS A 20 -16.85 2.99 3.35
CA LYS A 20 -16.57 2.48 4.69
C LYS A 20 -15.37 3.22 5.27
N PRO A 21 -15.30 3.36 6.60
CA PRO A 21 -14.07 3.85 7.23
C PRO A 21 -12.86 3.02 6.82
N GLY A 22 -11.71 3.65 6.70
CA GLY A 22 -10.50 2.99 6.23
C GLY A 22 -9.24 3.38 6.99
N ILE A 23 -8.24 2.51 6.90
CA ILE A 23 -6.86 2.77 7.32
C ILE A 23 -5.98 2.80 6.08
N LEU A 24 -5.17 3.84 5.97
CA LEU A 24 -4.15 3.97 4.92
C LEU A 24 -2.81 3.49 5.48
N ILE A 25 -2.17 2.52 4.81
CA ILE A 25 -0.84 2.06 5.21
C ILE A 25 0.18 2.41 4.13
N SER A 26 1.30 3.00 4.55
CA SER A 26 2.39 3.43 3.68
C SER A 26 3.75 2.99 4.23
N GLY A 27 4.74 2.91 3.36
CA GLY A 27 6.09 2.43 3.70
C GLY A 27 6.37 1.08 3.05
N HIS A 28 7.12 0.20 3.73
CA HIS A 28 7.68 -1.01 3.10
C HIS A 28 7.48 -2.30 3.91
N ASP A 29 6.98 -2.25 5.14
CA ASP A 29 6.87 -3.43 6.00
C ASP A 29 5.60 -4.24 5.69
N LEU A 30 5.80 -5.37 5.00
CA LEU A 30 4.71 -6.29 4.65
C LEU A 30 4.20 -7.09 5.86
N LYS A 31 5.03 -7.24 6.90
CA LYS A 31 4.60 -7.93 8.13
C LYS A 31 3.62 -7.08 8.92
N ASP A 32 3.85 -5.79 9.00
CA ASP A 32 2.91 -4.85 9.59
C ASP A 32 1.59 -4.80 8.82
N LEU A 33 1.65 -4.82 7.48
CA LEU A 33 0.45 -4.90 6.66
C LEU A 33 -0.32 -6.19 6.90
N GLU A 34 0.36 -7.36 6.94
CA GLU A 34 -0.28 -8.64 7.23
C GLU A 34 -1.00 -8.62 8.59
N GLN A 35 -0.33 -8.15 9.63
CA GLN A 35 -0.88 -8.05 10.98
C GLN A 35 -2.07 -7.09 11.04
N LEU A 36 -1.98 -5.95 10.35
CA LEU A 36 -3.09 -5.00 10.24
C LEU A 36 -4.29 -5.64 9.55
N LEU A 37 -4.08 -6.36 8.45
CA LEU A 37 -5.14 -7.06 7.72
C LEU A 37 -5.81 -8.14 8.59
N GLU A 38 -5.04 -8.93 9.34
CA GLU A 38 -5.61 -9.91 10.26
C GLU A 38 -6.44 -9.25 11.38
N GLN A 39 -5.95 -8.17 11.97
CA GLN A 39 -6.63 -7.49 13.09
C GLN A 39 -7.84 -6.66 12.64
N THR A 40 -7.88 -6.21 11.39
CA THR A 40 -9.04 -5.49 10.82
C THR A 40 -10.13 -6.42 10.27
N LYS A 41 -9.87 -7.71 10.18
CA LYS A 41 -10.82 -8.71 9.66
C LYS A 41 -12.13 -8.71 10.45
N GLY A 42 -13.24 -8.52 9.76
CA GLY A 42 -14.58 -8.50 10.38
C GLY A 42 -14.93 -7.25 11.18
N THR A 43 -14.04 -6.25 11.24
CA THR A 43 -14.29 -4.99 11.99
C THR A 43 -15.12 -3.97 11.22
N GLY A 44 -15.32 -4.16 9.92
CA GLY A 44 -15.97 -3.19 9.05
C GLY A 44 -15.05 -2.10 8.52
N ILE A 45 -13.74 -2.16 8.84
CA ILE A 45 -12.71 -1.23 8.38
C ILE A 45 -12.07 -1.77 7.10
N ASP A 46 -11.97 -0.91 6.09
CA ASP A 46 -11.23 -1.20 4.86
C ASP A 46 -9.76 -0.77 4.99
N VAL A 47 -8.85 -1.46 4.31
CA VAL A 47 -7.41 -1.15 4.30
C VAL A 47 -6.97 -0.78 2.88
N TYR A 48 -6.21 0.29 2.77
CA TYR A 48 -5.66 0.81 1.52
C TYR A 48 -4.15 0.95 1.64
N THR A 49 -3.43 0.63 0.57
CA THR A 49 -2.00 0.95 0.47
C THR A 49 -1.81 2.36 -0.10
N HIS A 50 -0.63 2.92 0.17
CA HIS A 50 -0.19 4.18 -0.41
C HIS A 50 1.23 4.05 -0.93
N SER A 51 1.53 4.73 -2.05
CA SER A 51 2.87 4.84 -2.62
C SER A 51 3.52 3.46 -2.86
N GLU A 52 4.70 3.22 -2.35
CA GLU A 52 5.50 2.01 -2.59
C GLU A 52 4.88 0.73 -1.99
N MET A 53 3.99 0.85 -1.03
CA MET A 53 3.22 -0.29 -0.51
C MET A 53 2.24 -0.87 -1.56
N LEU A 54 2.04 -0.20 -2.68
CA LEU A 54 1.27 -0.70 -3.83
C LEU A 54 1.66 -2.15 -4.21
N ALA A 55 2.95 -2.49 -4.13
CA ALA A 55 3.46 -3.81 -4.49
C ALA A 55 2.83 -4.96 -3.67
N ALA A 56 2.34 -4.68 -2.47
CA ALA A 56 1.66 -5.66 -1.63
C ALA A 56 0.36 -6.20 -2.26
N ASN A 57 -0.31 -5.38 -3.07
CA ASN A 57 -1.53 -5.77 -3.77
C ASN A 57 -1.32 -6.88 -4.82
N TYR A 58 -0.08 -7.14 -5.18
CA TYR A 58 0.27 -8.19 -6.15
C TYR A 58 0.59 -9.55 -5.49
N CYS A 59 0.75 -9.57 -4.17
CA CYS A 59 1.14 -10.75 -3.40
C CYS A 59 -0.08 -11.62 -3.07
N PRO A 60 -0.11 -12.91 -3.49
CA PRO A 60 -1.25 -13.81 -3.22
C PRO A 60 -1.64 -13.90 -1.77
N GLY A 61 -0.67 -13.98 -0.86
CA GLY A 61 -0.90 -14.08 0.59
C GLY A 61 -1.55 -12.84 1.22
N LEU A 62 -1.43 -11.68 0.57
CA LEU A 62 -2.00 -10.42 1.08
C LEU A 62 -3.31 -10.06 0.37
N LYS A 63 -3.41 -10.25 -0.95
CA LYS A 63 -4.62 -9.88 -1.71
C LYS A 63 -5.85 -10.76 -1.45
N GLN A 64 -5.71 -11.79 -0.62
CA GLN A 64 -6.82 -12.67 -0.24
C GLN A 64 -7.84 -12.04 0.72
N TYR A 65 -7.53 -10.91 1.33
CA TYR A 65 -8.41 -10.24 2.29
C TYR A 65 -9.42 -9.35 1.58
N ASP A 66 -10.72 -9.60 1.74
CA ASP A 66 -11.81 -8.86 1.06
C ASP A 66 -11.84 -7.37 1.39
N HIS A 67 -11.36 -6.99 2.58
CA HIS A 67 -11.28 -5.60 3.03
C HIS A 67 -9.95 -4.93 2.68
N PHE A 68 -9.05 -5.62 2.00
CA PHE A 68 -7.87 -5.04 1.36
C PHE A 68 -8.26 -4.50 -0.01
N VAL A 69 -8.60 -3.21 -0.08
CA VAL A 69 -9.35 -2.63 -1.21
C VAL A 69 -8.49 -2.37 -2.43
N GLY A 70 -7.26 -1.91 -2.22
CA GLY A 70 -6.36 -1.52 -3.28
C GLY A 70 -5.41 -0.40 -2.86
N ASN A 71 -5.08 0.50 -3.78
CA ASN A 71 -4.15 1.59 -3.54
C ASN A 71 -4.84 2.94 -3.61
N TYR A 72 -4.59 3.78 -2.63
CA TYR A 72 -5.07 5.15 -2.56
C TYR A 72 -3.91 6.12 -2.77
N GLY A 73 -4.11 7.08 -3.63
CA GLY A 73 -3.10 8.11 -3.91
C GLY A 73 -1.92 7.63 -4.74
N ASN A 74 -0.88 8.44 -4.75
CA ASN A 74 0.21 8.36 -5.70
C ASN A 74 1.58 8.23 -5.01
N ALA A 75 2.50 9.12 -5.32
CA ALA A 75 3.87 9.09 -4.85
C ALA A 75 4.03 9.68 -3.44
N TRP A 76 5.12 9.35 -2.77
CA TRP A 76 5.40 9.78 -1.39
C TRP A 76 5.32 11.29 -1.16
N TRP A 77 5.69 12.13 -2.15
CA TRP A 77 5.61 13.59 -2.01
C TRP A 77 4.19 14.16 -2.03
N LYS A 78 3.20 13.33 -2.42
CA LYS A 78 1.78 13.70 -2.39
C LYS A 78 1.13 13.56 -1.02
N GLN A 79 1.85 13.03 -0.02
CA GLN A 79 1.33 12.75 1.32
C GLN A 79 0.54 13.92 1.91
N ASN A 80 1.07 15.15 1.80
CA ASN A 80 0.44 16.33 2.38
C ASN A 80 -0.93 16.69 1.79
N GLU A 81 -1.21 16.26 0.57
CA GLU A 81 -2.49 16.47 -0.10
C GLU A 81 -3.42 15.28 0.15
N GLU A 82 -2.89 14.08 -0.04
CA GLU A 82 -3.65 12.84 -0.03
C GLU A 82 -4.03 12.37 1.38
N PHE A 83 -3.13 12.50 2.36
CA PHE A 83 -3.40 12.13 3.75
C PHE A 83 -4.43 13.06 4.41
N GLU A 84 -4.46 14.32 4.01
CA GLU A 84 -5.42 15.28 4.52
C GLU A 84 -6.86 14.87 4.20
N ILE A 85 -7.11 14.40 2.98
CA ILE A 85 -8.44 14.06 2.46
C ILE A 85 -8.79 12.58 2.56
N PHE A 86 -7.87 11.73 3.03
CA PHE A 86 -8.17 10.32 3.29
C PHE A 86 -9.22 10.14 4.39
N ASN A 87 -9.33 11.09 5.31
CA ASN A 87 -10.24 11.14 6.46
C ASN A 87 -9.95 10.12 7.56
N GLY A 88 -9.46 8.93 7.26
CA GLY A 88 -9.10 7.89 8.21
C GLY A 88 -7.67 8.03 8.77
N PRO A 89 -7.27 7.18 9.71
CA PRO A 89 -5.91 7.13 10.21
C PRO A 89 -4.93 6.56 9.18
N ILE A 90 -3.69 7.01 9.30
CA ILE A 90 -2.57 6.64 8.42
C ILE A 90 -1.52 5.91 9.25
N LEU A 91 -1.06 4.75 8.79
CA LEU A 91 0.02 3.98 9.40
C LEU A 91 1.28 4.07 8.53
N MET A 92 2.34 4.67 9.07
CA MET A 92 3.67 4.71 8.45
C MET A 92 4.55 3.61 9.03
N THR A 93 5.01 2.71 8.17
CA THR A 93 5.85 1.57 8.57
C THR A 93 7.34 1.80 8.33
N THR A 94 7.70 2.84 7.58
CA THR A 94 9.09 3.28 7.35
C THR A 94 9.18 4.81 7.33
N ASN A 95 10.42 5.36 7.37
CA ASN A 95 10.66 6.80 7.50
C ASN A 95 10.48 7.63 6.21
N CYS A 96 9.75 7.15 5.22
CA CYS A 96 9.34 7.95 4.06
C CYS A 96 8.22 8.94 4.44
N ILE A 97 8.42 9.73 5.50
CA ILE A 97 7.43 10.64 6.08
C ILE A 97 7.72 12.07 5.66
N VAL A 98 6.80 12.66 4.87
CA VAL A 98 6.81 14.09 4.61
C VAL A 98 6.32 14.81 5.88
N PRO A 99 6.95 15.96 6.29
CA PRO A 99 6.50 16.69 7.46
C PRO A 99 4.97 16.88 7.46
N PRO A 100 4.26 16.28 8.45
CA PRO A 100 2.80 16.22 8.41
C PRO A 100 2.18 17.58 8.75
N LYS A 101 1.10 17.93 8.04
CA LYS A 101 0.26 19.08 8.36
C LYS A 101 -0.51 18.86 9.66
N ALA A 102 -0.80 19.94 10.37
CA ALA A 102 -1.61 19.90 11.58
C ALA A 102 -3.01 19.29 11.36
N SER A 103 -3.55 19.39 10.15
CA SER A 103 -4.88 18.90 9.77
C SER A 103 -5.06 17.38 9.83
N TYR A 104 -3.95 16.61 9.75
CA TYR A 104 -4.01 15.14 9.83
C TYR A 104 -2.97 14.52 10.78
N LYS A 105 -2.14 15.32 11.42
CA LYS A 105 -1.05 14.83 12.28
C LYS A 105 -1.54 13.95 13.44
N ASP A 106 -2.70 14.25 13.99
CA ASP A 106 -3.36 13.49 15.05
C ASP A 106 -3.88 12.11 14.59
N ARG A 107 -4.03 11.92 13.28
CA ARG A 107 -4.40 10.65 12.63
C ARG A 107 -3.20 9.87 12.09
N LEU A 108 -1.98 10.43 12.18
CA LEU A 108 -0.76 9.79 11.71
C LEU A 108 -0.15 8.92 12.82
N TYR A 109 -0.04 7.65 12.52
CA TYR A 109 0.59 6.63 13.36
C TYR A 109 1.90 6.17 12.73
N THR A 110 2.87 5.88 13.55
CA THR A 110 4.15 5.27 13.16
C THR A 110 4.31 3.94 13.89
N THR A 111 5.16 3.05 13.39
CA THR A 111 5.48 1.79 14.05
C THR A 111 6.90 1.32 13.70
N GLY A 112 7.43 0.35 14.44
CA GLY A 112 8.76 -0.19 14.24
C GLY A 112 9.84 0.87 14.43
N SER A 113 10.76 0.94 13.50
CA SER A 113 11.84 1.95 13.48
C SER A 113 11.39 3.31 12.94
N ALA A 114 10.17 3.42 12.38
CA ALA A 114 9.63 4.69 11.91
C ALA A 114 9.15 5.56 13.07
N GLY A 115 9.39 6.86 12.99
CA GLY A 115 8.93 7.81 14.00
C GLY A 115 8.90 9.24 13.50
N TYR A 116 7.97 10.03 14.02
CA TYR A 116 7.90 11.45 13.78
C TYR A 116 7.43 12.18 15.03
N GLU A 117 8.09 13.27 15.40
CA GLU A 117 7.78 14.03 16.61
C GLU A 117 6.32 14.50 16.65
N GLY A 118 5.63 14.19 17.74
CA GLY A 118 4.23 14.54 17.98
C GLY A 118 3.22 13.69 17.21
N CYS A 119 3.65 12.62 16.54
CA CYS A 119 2.75 11.60 16.00
C CYS A 119 2.61 10.44 16.99
N LYS A 120 1.52 9.72 16.90
CA LYS A 120 1.30 8.51 17.68
C LYS A 120 2.24 7.39 17.23
N HIS A 121 2.67 6.54 18.16
CA HIS A 121 3.54 5.42 17.84
C HIS A 121 2.99 4.11 18.40
N ILE A 122 2.82 3.13 17.52
CA ILE A 122 2.42 1.77 17.88
C ILE A 122 3.69 1.01 18.29
N PRO A 123 3.80 0.56 19.55
CA PRO A 123 5.00 -0.10 20.05
C PRO A 123 5.30 -1.44 19.36
N GLY A 124 6.56 -1.81 19.31
CA GLY A 124 7.09 -3.06 18.75
C GLY A 124 8.19 -2.78 17.74
N ASN A 125 9.20 -3.66 17.70
CA ASN A 125 10.28 -3.57 16.70
C ASN A 125 9.80 -4.12 15.35
N ASP A 126 10.64 -3.95 14.33
CA ASP A 126 10.40 -4.53 13.01
C ASP A 126 10.34 -6.06 13.12
N GLY A 127 9.26 -6.65 12.62
CA GLY A 127 9.00 -8.08 12.68
C GLY A 127 8.34 -8.61 13.96
N ASP A 128 8.19 -7.80 15.02
CA ASP A 128 7.46 -8.18 16.21
C ASP A 128 5.95 -8.33 15.94
N VAL A 129 5.25 -8.99 16.86
CA VAL A 129 3.78 -8.95 16.89
C VAL A 129 3.36 -7.63 17.53
N LYS A 130 2.56 -6.86 16.83
CA LYS A 130 2.11 -5.52 17.23
C LYS A 130 0.60 -5.49 17.46
N ASP A 131 0.16 -4.63 18.36
CA ASP A 131 -1.26 -4.38 18.63
C ASP A 131 -1.73 -3.14 17.87
N PHE A 132 -2.57 -3.34 16.87
CA PHE A 132 -3.18 -2.28 16.06
C PHE A 132 -4.57 -1.86 16.56
N SER A 133 -5.00 -2.28 17.76
CA SER A 133 -6.33 -1.98 18.28
C SER A 133 -6.60 -0.48 18.35
N GLU A 134 -5.63 0.34 18.78
CA GLU A 134 -5.81 1.80 18.88
C GLU A 134 -6.14 2.45 17.53
N ILE A 135 -5.38 2.13 16.48
CA ILE A 135 -5.63 2.69 15.15
C ILE A 135 -6.94 2.18 14.54
N ILE A 136 -7.33 0.93 14.83
CA ILE A 136 -8.59 0.34 14.40
C ILE A 136 -9.78 1.06 15.07
N GLU A 137 -9.73 1.26 16.39
CA GLU A 137 -10.78 1.99 17.11
C GLU A 137 -10.86 3.45 16.64
N HIS A 138 -9.73 4.08 16.37
CA HIS A 138 -9.72 5.42 15.77
C HIS A 138 -10.41 5.42 14.40
N ALA A 139 -10.11 4.45 13.54
CA ALA A 139 -10.72 4.35 12.21
C ALA A 139 -12.25 4.26 12.27
N LYS A 140 -12.82 3.55 13.25
CA LYS A 140 -14.27 3.43 13.45
C LYS A 140 -14.98 4.77 13.69
N THR A 141 -14.25 5.77 14.18
CA THR A 141 -14.78 7.12 14.43
C THR A 141 -14.67 8.05 13.23
N CYS A 142 -13.98 7.62 12.19
CA CYS A 142 -13.69 8.44 11.00
C CYS A 142 -14.74 8.25 9.90
N SER A 143 -14.84 9.25 9.05
CA SER A 143 -15.61 9.17 7.80
C SER A 143 -14.88 8.30 6.77
N PRO A 144 -15.59 7.73 5.78
CA PRO A 144 -14.95 7.08 4.64
C PRO A 144 -13.97 8.01 3.92
N PRO A 145 -12.94 7.44 3.24
CA PRO A 145 -12.01 8.22 2.43
C PRO A 145 -12.73 9.03 1.34
N THR A 146 -12.22 10.22 1.06
CA THR A 146 -12.65 10.99 -0.12
C THR A 146 -12.03 10.39 -1.37
N GLU A 147 -12.83 10.10 -2.38
CA GLU A 147 -12.35 9.56 -3.65
C GLU A 147 -11.55 10.64 -4.41
N ILE A 148 -10.34 10.29 -4.82
CA ILE A 148 -9.46 11.15 -5.63
C ILE A 148 -9.25 10.60 -7.03
N GLU A 149 -9.40 9.30 -7.21
CA GLU A 149 -9.27 8.59 -8.48
C GLU A 149 -10.26 7.45 -8.54
N THR A 150 -10.57 6.99 -9.74
CA THR A 150 -11.41 5.83 -10.01
C THR A 150 -10.75 4.90 -11.03
N GLY A 151 -11.15 3.63 -11.00
CA GLY A 151 -10.66 2.64 -11.96
C GLY A 151 -9.65 1.69 -11.37
N GLN A 152 -8.78 1.17 -12.21
CA GLN A 152 -7.84 0.11 -11.85
C GLN A 152 -6.51 0.31 -12.55
N ILE A 153 -5.43 -0.13 -11.91
CA ILE A 153 -4.11 -0.25 -12.52
C ILE A 153 -3.68 -1.71 -12.56
N ILE A 154 -2.95 -2.09 -13.59
CA ILE A 154 -2.46 -3.46 -13.75
C ILE A 154 -0.96 -3.47 -13.43
N GLY A 155 -0.57 -4.34 -12.50
CA GLY A 155 0.84 -4.54 -12.13
C GLY A 155 1.09 -5.97 -11.68
N GLY A 156 2.22 -6.21 -11.00
CA GLY A 156 2.62 -7.55 -10.57
C GLY A 156 3.52 -8.30 -11.56
N PHE A 157 4.10 -7.59 -12.53
CA PHE A 157 5.05 -8.14 -13.51
C PHE A 157 6.42 -8.40 -12.87
N ALA A 158 6.47 -9.29 -11.87
CA ALA A 158 7.71 -9.71 -11.22
C ALA A 158 8.38 -10.87 -11.98
N HIS A 159 9.48 -11.40 -11.45
CA HIS A 159 10.32 -12.37 -12.13
C HIS A 159 9.58 -13.56 -12.74
N GLU A 160 8.73 -14.22 -11.96
CA GLU A 160 7.97 -15.39 -12.42
C GLU A 160 7.07 -15.04 -13.62
N GLN A 161 6.40 -13.89 -13.58
CA GLN A 161 5.54 -13.44 -14.66
C GLN A 161 6.33 -13.06 -15.91
N VAL A 162 7.50 -12.43 -15.73
CA VAL A 162 8.38 -12.07 -16.84
C VAL A 162 8.97 -13.33 -17.48
N PHE A 163 9.43 -14.31 -16.70
CA PHE A 163 9.93 -15.57 -17.23
C PHE A 163 8.86 -16.40 -17.95
N ALA A 164 7.63 -16.40 -17.46
CA ALA A 164 6.51 -17.05 -18.14
C ALA A 164 6.21 -16.43 -19.53
N LEU A 165 6.60 -15.18 -19.75
CA LEU A 165 6.43 -14.47 -21.02
C LEU A 165 7.70 -14.43 -21.87
N ALA A 166 8.83 -15.00 -21.41
CA ALA A 166 10.16 -14.83 -22.01
C ALA A 166 10.17 -15.19 -23.52
N ASP A 167 9.62 -16.35 -23.89
CA ASP A 167 9.60 -16.78 -25.29
C ASP A 167 8.82 -15.82 -26.18
N LYS A 168 7.68 -15.30 -25.73
CA LYS A 168 6.88 -14.30 -26.45
C LYS A 168 7.65 -12.99 -26.65
N VAL A 169 8.38 -12.56 -25.62
CA VAL A 169 9.22 -11.35 -25.70
C VAL A 169 10.36 -11.55 -26.67
N VAL A 170 11.07 -12.69 -26.60
CA VAL A 170 12.16 -13.03 -27.51
C VAL A 170 11.68 -13.08 -28.96
N ASP A 171 10.55 -13.71 -29.22
CA ASP A 171 9.97 -13.79 -30.57
C ASP A 171 9.54 -12.39 -31.07
N ALA A 172 9.01 -11.55 -30.21
CA ALA A 172 8.65 -10.19 -30.56
C ALA A 172 9.88 -9.31 -30.88
N VAL A 173 11.02 -9.55 -30.19
CA VAL A 173 12.31 -8.90 -30.51
C VAL A 173 12.83 -9.41 -31.86
N LYS A 174 12.90 -10.74 -32.05
CA LYS A 174 13.41 -11.36 -33.29
C LYS A 174 12.58 -10.96 -34.51
N SER A 175 11.28 -10.83 -34.36
CA SER A 175 10.36 -10.39 -35.43
C SER A 175 10.33 -8.87 -35.66
N GLY A 176 11.10 -8.10 -34.85
CA GLY A 176 11.14 -6.63 -34.96
C GLY A 176 9.90 -5.91 -34.44
N LYS A 177 8.99 -6.61 -33.77
CA LYS A 177 7.83 -5.99 -33.11
C LYS A 177 8.24 -5.13 -31.91
N ILE A 178 9.22 -5.59 -31.12
CA ILE A 178 9.87 -4.79 -30.08
C ILE A 178 11.18 -4.25 -30.63
N LYS A 179 11.31 -2.94 -30.69
CA LYS A 179 12.49 -2.25 -31.24
C LYS A 179 13.40 -1.69 -30.15
N LYS A 180 12.86 -1.38 -28.96
CA LYS A 180 13.60 -0.81 -27.83
C LYS A 180 12.97 -1.24 -26.51
N PHE A 181 13.79 -1.35 -25.47
CA PHE A 181 13.38 -1.44 -24.08
C PHE A 181 13.71 -0.12 -23.39
N PHE A 182 12.79 0.37 -22.59
CA PHE A 182 13.01 1.50 -21.69
C PHE A 182 13.03 0.97 -20.28
N VAL A 183 14.08 1.30 -19.52
CA VAL A 183 14.17 0.97 -18.10
C VAL A 183 13.98 2.26 -17.31
N MET A 184 12.92 2.30 -16.54
CA MET A 184 12.64 3.38 -15.58
C MET A 184 12.74 2.78 -14.19
N ALA A 185 13.61 3.35 -13.35
CA ALA A 185 13.82 2.89 -11.99
C ALA A 185 13.76 4.08 -11.03
N GLY A 186 13.22 3.86 -9.84
CA GLY A 186 13.07 4.88 -8.80
C GLY A 186 12.00 4.51 -7.79
N CYS A 187 11.81 5.37 -6.79
CA CYS A 187 10.83 5.21 -5.71
C CYS A 187 9.69 6.24 -5.80
N ASP A 188 9.39 6.72 -6.99
CA ASP A 188 8.51 7.89 -7.14
C ASP A 188 7.03 7.54 -7.21
N GLY A 189 6.70 6.27 -7.02
CA GLY A 189 5.32 5.83 -7.08
C GLY A 189 4.77 5.86 -8.52
N ARG A 190 3.47 5.88 -8.59
CA ARG A 190 2.71 5.94 -9.84
C ARG A 190 2.61 7.38 -10.34
N GLN A 191 2.86 7.61 -11.61
CA GLN A 191 2.54 8.84 -12.34
C GLN A 191 1.76 8.52 -13.61
#